data_6b533ddf3251e30f10890e1385bca6e2
#
_entry.id   6b533ddf3251e30f10890e1385bca6e2
#
_cell.length_a   1.000
_cell.length_b   1.000
_cell.length_c   1.000
_cell.angle_alpha   90.00
_cell.angle_beta   90.00
_cell.angle_gamma   90.00
#
_symmetry.space_group_name_H-M   'P 1'
#
loop_
_entity.id
_entity.type
_entity.pdbx_description
1 polymer ?
#
loop_
_entity_poly.entity_id
_entity_poly.type
_entity_poly.pdbx_seq_one_letter_code
_entity_poly.pdbx_strand_id
1 'polypeptide(L)'
;MTRKIPGIIPLEPYCREMVWGGRRLAELYDKELPTDVSIGETFELSAYEGRESRAAVGPLSGCSLQDLVEEYRADLVGAEVWSRYGGRFPLLIKLLDAQQNLSIQVHPDDAYAQLKGLQDAGKMEAWYVLHSDGGRVAYGLEDGVGREDFSAAVTNNRVAEVIRFYTVERGDLVFSPPGTVHALCAGVVIYEVQQSSDLTFRIYDYDRPGLDGKPRELHIEQALEVIDFSQQLPGPVPCPDLRGQVLVESEHFVLHGCGLESDSAEHAAEGSFLALTLVGGRAVIRDGEGEYALGTGATALVTAGGVCEIAPLGDEKLEYLVVAVPT
;
A
#
# COMPACT_ATOMS: atom_id res chain seq x y z
N MET A 1 -6.64 -30.14 17.40
CA MET A 1 -6.35 -30.34 15.97
C MET A 1 -6.37 -28.96 15.35
N THR A 2 -5.23 -28.44 14.96
CA THR A 2 -5.14 -27.17 14.20
C THR A 2 -5.94 -27.35 12.91
N ARG A 3 -6.85 -26.44 12.64
CA ARG A 3 -7.64 -26.42 11.41
C ARG A 3 -6.70 -26.19 10.24
N LYS A 4 -6.83 -26.94 9.15
CA LYS A 4 -6.03 -26.70 7.94
C LYS A 4 -6.32 -25.30 7.43
N ILE A 5 -5.27 -24.51 7.14
CA ILE A 5 -5.44 -23.19 6.53
C ILE A 5 -5.92 -23.33 5.09
N PRO A 6 -6.91 -22.55 4.61
CA PRO A 6 -7.29 -22.49 3.19
C PRO A 6 -6.12 -21.94 2.35
N GLY A 7 -6.01 -22.42 1.10
CA GLY A 7 -5.03 -21.91 0.16
C GLY A 7 -5.29 -20.47 -0.29
N ILE A 8 -6.59 -20.07 -0.34
CA ILE A 8 -7.02 -18.72 -0.72
C ILE A 8 -7.92 -18.14 0.38
N ILE A 9 -7.64 -16.88 0.75
CA ILE A 9 -8.39 -16.11 1.73
C ILE A 9 -8.77 -14.75 1.11
N PRO A 10 -9.99 -14.58 0.56
CA PRO A 10 -10.49 -13.26 0.20
C PRO A 10 -10.59 -12.36 1.42
N LEU A 11 -10.20 -11.09 1.29
CA LEU A 11 -10.13 -10.16 2.41
C LEU A 11 -11.19 -9.05 2.32
N GLU A 12 -11.73 -8.71 3.47
CA GLU A 12 -12.52 -7.51 3.71
C GLU A 12 -11.61 -6.44 4.31
N PRO A 13 -11.51 -5.24 3.71
CA PRO A 13 -10.60 -4.20 4.18
C PRO A 13 -11.12 -3.50 5.43
N TYR A 14 -10.19 -2.93 6.20
CA TYR A 14 -10.51 -1.92 7.20
C TYR A 14 -10.60 -0.55 6.52
N CYS A 15 -11.71 0.19 6.73
CA CYS A 15 -11.90 1.55 6.20
C CYS A 15 -11.48 2.60 7.21
N ARG A 16 -10.62 3.54 6.81
CA ARG A 16 -10.12 4.62 7.65
C ARG A 16 -10.65 5.97 7.20
N GLU A 17 -11.36 6.66 8.10
CA GLU A 17 -11.75 8.04 7.90
C GLU A 17 -10.53 8.96 7.95
N MET A 18 -10.43 9.87 6.98
CA MET A 18 -9.35 10.85 6.89
C MET A 18 -9.91 12.20 6.44
N VAL A 19 -9.37 13.31 7.01
CA VAL A 19 -9.79 14.67 6.65
C VAL A 19 -9.60 15.02 5.17
N TRP A 20 -8.73 14.30 4.49
CA TRP A 20 -8.42 14.46 3.07
C TRP A 20 -9.08 13.41 2.18
N GLY A 21 -9.81 12.45 2.77
CA GLY A 21 -10.45 11.35 2.07
C GLY A 21 -11.66 11.77 1.23
N GLY A 22 -12.12 10.85 0.41
CA GLY A 22 -13.25 11.02 -0.50
C GLY A 22 -14.18 9.81 -0.55
N ARG A 23 -14.81 9.61 -1.72
CA ARG A 23 -15.75 8.51 -1.98
C ARG A 23 -15.41 7.72 -3.26
N ARG A 24 -14.29 8.05 -3.94
CA ARG A 24 -13.90 7.43 -5.21
C ARG A 24 -13.62 5.94 -5.09
N LEU A 25 -13.21 5.46 -3.91
CA LEU A 25 -13.03 4.02 -3.70
C LEU A 25 -14.34 3.23 -3.84
N ALA A 26 -15.48 3.81 -3.45
CA ALA A 26 -16.79 3.21 -3.72
C ALA A 26 -17.23 3.38 -5.17
N GLU A 27 -16.95 4.54 -5.78
CA GLU A 27 -17.39 4.88 -7.11
C GLU A 27 -16.63 4.11 -8.21
N LEU A 28 -15.33 3.87 -8.01
CA LEU A 28 -14.42 3.32 -9.03
C LEU A 28 -13.96 1.87 -8.73
N TYR A 29 -14.05 1.43 -7.47
CA TYR A 29 -13.45 0.16 -7.02
C TYR A 29 -14.42 -0.70 -6.22
N ASP A 30 -15.72 -0.52 -6.39
CA ASP A 30 -16.79 -1.31 -5.77
C ASP A 30 -16.65 -1.49 -4.24
N LYS A 31 -15.98 -0.54 -3.55
CA LYS A 31 -15.79 -0.64 -2.10
C LYS A 31 -17.06 -0.29 -1.33
N GLU A 32 -17.46 -1.18 -0.45
CA GLU A 32 -18.52 -0.91 0.53
C GLU A 32 -17.96 0.01 1.63
N LEU A 33 -18.13 1.32 1.46
CA LEU A 33 -17.63 2.30 2.41
C LEU A 33 -18.71 2.71 3.41
N PRO A 34 -18.36 2.99 4.69
CA PRO A 34 -19.27 3.59 5.65
C PRO A 34 -19.95 4.84 5.07
N THR A 35 -21.21 5.06 5.39
CA THR A 35 -21.99 6.22 4.95
C THR A 35 -21.59 7.46 5.74
N ASP A 36 -21.74 8.65 5.12
CA ASP A 36 -21.60 9.95 5.76
C ASP A 36 -20.22 10.29 6.34
N VAL A 37 -19.18 9.55 5.95
CA VAL A 37 -17.78 9.84 6.34
C VAL A 37 -16.87 9.82 5.11
N SER A 38 -15.80 10.61 5.18
CA SER A 38 -14.77 10.68 4.13
C SER A 38 -13.73 9.59 4.36
N ILE A 39 -13.70 8.57 3.50
CA ILE A 39 -12.71 7.50 3.60
C ILE A 39 -11.49 7.87 2.77
N GLY A 40 -10.35 7.99 3.42
CA GLY A 40 -9.08 8.25 2.74
C GLY A 40 -8.31 6.99 2.42
N GLU A 41 -8.44 5.96 3.25
CA GLU A 41 -7.67 4.71 3.12
C GLU A 41 -8.58 3.50 3.35
N THR A 42 -8.39 2.46 2.52
CA THR A 42 -8.85 1.10 2.81
C THR A 42 -7.63 0.21 2.96
N PHE A 43 -7.52 -0.49 4.09
CA PHE A 43 -6.41 -1.40 4.40
C PHE A 43 -6.77 -2.77 3.87
N GLU A 44 -6.31 -3.05 2.66
CA GLU A 44 -6.66 -4.26 1.89
C GLU A 44 -6.02 -5.52 2.45
N LEU A 45 -4.76 -5.40 2.86
CA LEU A 45 -3.98 -6.45 3.52
C LEU A 45 -3.30 -5.84 4.73
N SER A 46 -3.81 -6.11 5.91
CA SER A 46 -3.33 -5.51 7.16
C SER A 46 -3.51 -6.41 8.35
N ALA A 47 -2.41 -6.70 9.04
CA ALA A 47 -2.41 -7.23 10.39
C ALA A 47 -2.03 -6.15 11.43
N TYR A 48 -2.14 -4.86 11.07
CA TYR A 48 -1.78 -3.74 11.93
C TYR A 48 -2.84 -3.57 13.02
N GLU A 49 -2.43 -3.57 14.28
CA GLU A 49 -3.31 -3.53 15.45
C GLU A 49 -4.37 -2.41 15.36
N GLY A 50 -5.65 -2.79 15.50
CA GLY A 50 -6.80 -1.89 15.42
C GLY A 50 -7.20 -1.50 13.99
N ARG A 51 -6.50 -2.01 12.96
CA ARG A 51 -6.75 -1.71 11.54
C ARG A 51 -6.57 -2.96 10.68
N GLU A 52 -6.94 -4.11 11.22
CA GLU A 52 -6.78 -5.40 10.55
C GLU A 52 -7.81 -5.56 9.44
N SER A 53 -7.38 -6.08 8.30
CA SER A 53 -8.29 -6.70 7.34
C SER A 53 -8.77 -8.05 7.88
N ARG A 54 -9.92 -8.52 7.36
CA ARG A 54 -10.57 -9.74 7.83
C ARG A 54 -10.80 -10.72 6.69
N ALA A 55 -10.82 -11.99 6.98
CA ALA A 55 -11.27 -12.98 6.02
C ALA A 55 -12.75 -12.70 5.68
N ALA A 56 -13.07 -12.43 4.42
CA ALA A 56 -14.40 -12.02 3.98
C ALA A 56 -15.40 -13.18 3.97
N VAL A 57 -14.95 -14.35 3.53
CA VAL A 57 -15.82 -15.53 3.30
C VAL A 57 -15.13 -16.83 3.71
N GLY A 58 -15.88 -17.92 3.65
CA GLY A 58 -15.38 -19.26 3.91
C GLY A 58 -15.25 -19.59 5.40
N PRO A 59 -14.50 -20.64 5.72
CA PRO A 59 -14.43 -21.16 7.08
C PRO A 59 -13.74 -20.22 8.10
N LEU A 60 -13.00 -19.22 7.63
CA LEU A 60 -12.29 -18.22 8.45
C LEU A 60 -12.99 -16.85 8.46
N SER A 61 -14.19 -16.74 7.85
CA SER A 61 -14.94 -15.49 7.74
C SER A 61 -15.02 -14.74 9.08
N GLY A 62 -14.67 -13.44 9.06
CA GLY A 62 -14.64 -12.55 10.21
C GLY A 62 -13.36 -12.61 11.07
N CYS A 63 -12.50 -13.63 10.90
CA CYS A 63 -11.19 -13.65 11.57
C CYS A 63 -10.31 -12.51 11.06
N SER A 64 -9.65 -11.79 11.96
CA SER A 64 -8.68 -10.77 11.55
C SER A 64 -7.42 -11.40 10.97
N LEU A 65 -6.72 -10.68 10.08
CA LEU A 65 -5.45 -11.18 9.56
C LEU A 65 -4.42 -11.37 10.68
N GLN A 66 -4.46 -10.55 11.74
CA GLN A 66 -3.60 -10.72 12.91
C GLN A 66 -3.88 -12.05 13.63
N ASP A 67 -5.17 -12.40 13.86
CA ASP A 67 -5.54 -13.69 14.46
C ASP A 67 -5.04 -14.87 13.59
N LEU A 68 -5.15 -14.75 12.27
CA LEU A 68 -4.66 -15.77 11.34
C LEU A 68 -3.14 -15.91 11.37
N VAL A 69 -2.41 -14.80 11.47
CA VAL A 69 -0.95 -14.80 11.63
C VAL A 69 -0.53 -15.49 12.91
N GLU A 70 -1.22 -15.24 14.02
CA GLU A 70 -0.92 -15.87 15.32
C GLU A 70 -1.23 -17.36 15.33
N GLU A 71 -2.33 -17.78 14.68
CA GLU A 71 -2.76 -19.18 14.64
C GLU A 71 -1.90 -20.00 13.67
N TYR A 72 -1.69 -19.51 12.43
CA TYR A 72 -1.09 -20.31 11.34
C TYR A 72 0.38 -20.03 11.09
N ARG A 73 0.91 -18.88 11.51
CA ARG A 73 2.34 -18.57 11.53
C ARG A 73 3.01 -18.82 10.16
N ALA A 74 4.02 -19.72 10.17
CA ALA A 74 4.76 -20.09 8.96
C ALA A 74 3.89 -20.74 7.86
N ASP A 75 2.79 -21.41 8.23
CA ASP A 75 1.87 -21.99 7.27
C ASP A 75 1.10 -20.91 6.46
N LEU A 76 0.96 -19.72 7.04
CA LEU A 76 0.36 -18.58 6.36
C LEU A 76 1.38 -17.79 5.53
N VAL A 77 2.52 -17.43 6.13
CA VAL A 77 3.45 -16.45 5.53
C VAL A 77 4.72 -17.06 4.93
N GLY A 78 5.00 -18.34 5.18
CA GLY A 78 6.26 -19.00 4.83
C GLY A 78 7.26 -19.01 5.98
N ALA A 79 8.07 -20.08 6.07
CA ALA A 79 8.97 -20.29 7.20
C ALA A 79 10.08 -19.24 7.28
N GLU A 80 10.64 -18.84 6.15
CA GLU A 80 11.69 -17.82 6.08
C GLU A 80 11.15 -16.43 6.45
N VAL A 81 10.00 -16.04 5.88
CA VAL A 81 9.32 -14.79 6.21
C VAL A 81 8.96 -14.74 7.68
N TRP A 82 8.39 -15.82 8.24
CA TRP A 82 8.07 -15.90 9.65
C TRP A 82 9.30 -15.68 10.55
N SER A 83 10.41 -16.32 10.20
CA SER A 83 11.68 -16.18 10.93
C SER A 83 12.26 -14.77 10.83
N ARG A 84 12.27 -14.20 9.60
CA ARG A 84 12.86 -12.89 9.29
C ARG A 84 12.12 -11.75 10.02
N TYR A 85 10.80 -11.78 10.06
CA TYR A 85 9.99 -10.71 10.64
C TYR A 85 9.56 -10.96 12.10
N GLY A 86 10.12 -12.01 12.76
CA GLY A 86 9.92 -12.27 14.17
C GLY A 86 8.46 -12.47 14.57
N GLY A 87 7.66 -13.05 13.67
CA GLY A 87 6.24 -13.31 13.90
C GLY A 87 5.31 -12.12 13.60
N ARG A 88 5.83 -11.04 13.05
CA ARG A 88 5.02 -9.92 12.54
C ARG A 88 4.64 -10.16 11.08
N PHE A 89 3.44 -9.73 10.69
CA PHE A 89 3.09 -9.70 9.28
C PHE A 89 3.87 -8.58 8.58
N PRO A 90 4.57 -8.85 7.46
CA PRO A 90 5.61 -7.96 6.95
C PRO A 90 5.09 -6.75 6.17
N LEU A 91 3.91 -6.85 5.57
CA LEU A 91 3.43 -5.88 4.59
C LEU A 91 2.10 -5.23 5.01
N LEU A 92 1.85 -4.09 4.42
CA LEU A 92 0.60 -3.38 4.47
C LEU A 92 0.24 -2.94 3.04
N ILE A 93 -0.97 -3.28 2.59
CA ILE A 93 -1.50 -2.88 1.29
C ILE A 93 -2.73 -2.02 1.51
N LYS A 94 -2.80 -0.90 0.82
CA LYS A 94 -3.90 0.04 0.91
C LYS A 94 -4.36 0.51 -0.47
N LEU A 95 -5.63 0.95 -0.55
CA LEU A 95 -6.07 1.90 -1.56
C LEU A 95 -6.28 3.25 -0.89
N LEU A 96 -5.78 4.32 -1.52
CA LEU A 96 -5.89 5.69 -1.01
C LEU A 96 -6.68 6.55 -1.99
N ASP A 97 -7.65 7.32 -1.47
CA ASP A 97 -8.39 8.35 -2.23
C ASP A 97 -8.01 9.74 -1.72
N ALA A 98 -7.13 10.41 -2.41
CA ALA A 98 -6.72 11.77 -2.12
C ALA A 98 -7.73 12.78 -2.68
N GLN A 99 -8.85 13.01 -2.00
CA GLN A 99 -9.79 14.08 -2.35
C GLN A 99 -9.19 15.48 -2.10
N GLN A 100 -8.29 15.59 -1.10
CA GLN A 100 -7.45 16.75 -0.84
C GLN A 100 -5.99 16.32 -0.75
N ASN A 101 -5.08 17.30 -0.76
CA ASN A 101 -3.65 17.00 -0.60
C ASN A 101 -3.38 16.29 0.74
N LEU A 102 -2.60 15.24 0.72
CA LEU A 102 -2.02 14.65 1.94
C LEU A 102 -0.90 15.55 2.47
N SER A 103 -0.54 15.36 3.74
CA SER A 103 0.62 16.04 4.31
C SER A 103 1.89 15.72 3.54
N ILE A 104 2.77 16.70 3.38
CA ILE A 104 4.15 16.47 2.97
C ILE A 104 4.85 15.76 4.11
N GLN A 105 5.50 14.64 3.82
CA GLN A 105 6.02 13.69 4.81
C GLN A 105 7.26 12.97 4.32
N VAL A 106 7.93 12.31 5.26
CA VAL A 106 9.06 11.40 5.01
C VAL A 106 8.97 10.22 5.97
N HIS A 107 9.48 9.06 5.55
CA HIS A 107 9.55 7.86 6.36
C HIS A 107 10.99 7.46 6.65
N PRO A 108 11.30 6.97 7.88
CA PRO A 108 12.61 6.42 8.20
C PRO A 108 12.80 5.02 7.63
N ASP A 109 14.04 4.56 7.64
CA ASP A 109 14.41 3.15 7.45
C ASP A 109 14.34 2.35 8.77
N ASP A 110 14.53 1.03 8.65
CA ASP A 110 14.54 0.11 9.81
C ASP A 110 15.67 0.42 10.79
N ALA A 111 16.83 0.85 10.30
CA ALA A 111 17.99 1.17 11.13
C ALA A 111 17.71 2.37 12.04
N TYR A 112 17.10 3.42 11.49
CA TYR A 112 16.67 4.58 12.27
C TYR A 112 15.59 4.22 13.28
N ALA A 113 14.57 3.47 12.85
CA ALA A 113 13.49 3.03 13.74
C ALA A 113 14.03 2.23 14.93
N GLN A 114 14.94 1.29 14.68
CA GLN A 114 15.61 0.51 15.70
C GLN A 114 16.48 1.37 16.63
N LEU A 115 17.31 2.28 16.05
CA LEU A 115 18.19 3.17 16.81
C LEU A 115 17.41 4.07 17.77
N LYS A 116 16.25 4.57 17.35
CA LYS A 116 15.39 5.43 18.16
C LYS A 116 14.44 4.64 19.08
N GLY A 117 14.43 3.32 19.00
CA GLY A 117 13.53 2.47 19.81
C GLY A 117 12.05 2.69 19.49
N LEU A 118 11.74 2.98 18.23
CA LEU A 118 10.36 3.16 17.76
C LEU A 118 9.65 1.80 17.73
N GLN A 119 8.33 1.82 17.90
CA GLN A 119 7.55 0.58 17.93
C GLN A 119 7.35 -0.01 16.53
N ASP A 120 7.26 0.85 15.52
CA ASP A 120 7.13 0.47 14.12
C ASP A 120 8.48 0.28 13.44
N ALA A 121 8.49 -0.49 12.37
CA ALA A 121 9.60 -0.63 11.44
C ALA A 121 9.78 0.64 10.58
N GLY A 122 10.79 0.65 9.75
CA GLY A 122 10.91 1.62 8.66
C GLY A 122 9.73 1.52 7.68
N LYS A 123 9.66 2.45 6.74
CA LYS A 123 8.55 2.46 5.78
C LYS A 123 9.06 2.74 4.37
N MET A 124 9.42 1.66 3.67
CA MET A 124 9.58 1.65 2.22
C MET A 124 8.23 1.42 1.59
N GLU A 125 7.91 2.15 0.52
CA GLU A 125 6.60 2.02 -0.15
C GLU A 125 6.70 2.17 -1.66
N ALA A 126 5.69 1.65 -2.35
CA ALA A 126 5.48 1.86 -3.78
C ALA A 126 4.00 2.16 -4.04
N TRP A 127 3.76 3.08 -4.97
CA TRP A 127 2.43 3.48 -5.42
C TRP A 127 2.22 3.10 -6.87
N TYR A 128 1.08 2.50 -7.17
CA TYR A 128 0.58 2.36 -8.52
C TYR A 128 -0.66 3.25 -8.66
N VAL A 129 -0.62 4.21 -9.59
CA VAL A 129 -1.71 5.17 -9.78
C VAL A 129 -2.89 4.47 -10.43
N LEU A 130 -3.99 4.39 -9.70
CA LEU A 130 -5.23 3.76 -10.13
C LEU A 130 -6.14 4.73 -10.90
N HIS A 131 -6.13 5.99 -10.49
CA HIS A 131 -6.91 7.06 -11.12
C HIS A 131 -6.25 8.41 -10.87
N SER A 132 -6.33 9.30 -11.86
CA SER A 132 -5.87 10.67 -11.73
C SER A 132 -6.78 11.61 -12.50
N ASP A 133 -7.18 12.69 -11.87
CA ASP A 133 -8.01 13.77 -12.42
C ASP A 133 -7.14 15.01 -12.61
N GLY A 134 -6.06 14.86 -13.40
CA GLY A 134 -5.00 15.85 -13.53
C GLY A 134 -4.22 16.07 -12.23
N GLY A 135 -4.25 15.08 -11.33
CA GLY A 135 -3.61 15.13 -10.04
C GLY A 135 -2.09 15.04 -10.12
N ARG A 136 -1.45 15.35 -9.02
CA ARG A 136 0.02 15.35 -8.92
C ARG A 136 0.47 14.56 -7.71
N VAL A 137 1.75 14.22 -7.73
CA VAL A 137 2.48 13.74 -6.53
C VAL A 137 3.65 14.70 -6.24
N ALA A 138 3.87 14.97 -4.97
CA ALA A 138 5.13 15.55 -4.50
C ALA A 138 6.11 14.38 -4.33
N TYR A 139 7.30 14.45 -4.95
CA TYR A 139 8.22 13.33 -4.92
C TYR A 139 9.68 13.78 -5.09
N GLY A 140 10.41 13.80 -3.99
CA GLY A 140 11.78 14.26 -3.92
C GLY A 140 11.92 15.78 -3.82
N LEU A 141 13.16 16.21 -3.67
CA LEU A 141 13.53 17.62 -3.54
C LEU A 141 13.95 18.20 -4.90
N GLU A 142 13.83 19.52 -5.06
CA GLU A 142 14.40 20.23 -6.21
C GLU A 142 15.94 20.12 -6.23
N ASP A 143 16.54 20.26 -7.40
CA ASP A 143 17.97 20.12 -7.59
C ASP A 143 18.75 21.13 -6.72
N GLY A 144 19.76 20.63 -5.99
CA GLY A 144 20.64 21.45 -5.18
C GLY A 144 20.07 21.86 -3.82
N VAL A 145 18.85 21.45 -3.48
CA VAL A 145 18.27 21.71 -2.16
C VAL A 145 18.99 20.87 -1.11
N GLY A 146 19.72 21.53 -0.22
CA GLY A 146 20.36 20.91 0.93
C GLY A 146 19.53 21.04 2.21
N ARG A 147 20.07 20.48 3.31
CA ARG A 147 19.43 20.53 4.63
C ARG A 147 19.11 21.95 5.09
N GLU A 148 20.03 22.91 4.87
CA GLU A 148 19.87 24.29 5.30
C GLU A 148 18.75 24.98 4.52
N ASP A 149 18.72 24.80 3.19
CA ASP A 149 17.68 25.35 2.32
C ASP A 149 16.30 24.81 2.68
N PHE A 150 16.22 23.48 2.89
CA PHE A 150 14.98 22.81 3.30
C PHE A 150 14.49 23.30 4.67
N SER A 151 15.38 23.39 5.67
CA SER A 151 15.05 23.90 7.00
C SER A 151 14.56 25.35 6.95
N ALA A 152 15.20 26.21 6.14
CA ALA A 152 14.77 27.57 5.92
C ALA A 152 13.39 27.64 5.23
N ALA A 153 13.14 26.79 4.25
CA ALA A 153 11.85 26.71 3.57
C ALA A 153 10.70 26.29 4.52
N VAL A 154 10.94 25.28 5.38
CA VAL A 154 9.98 24.87 6.42
C VAL A 154 9.70 26.02 7.39
N THR A 155 10.74 26.66 7.91
CA THR A 155 10.60 27.79 8.87
C THR A 155 9.80 28.96 8.29
N ASN A 156 9.94 29.20 6.99
CA ASN A 156 9.24 30.30 6.29
C ASN A 156 7.90 29.86 5.65
N ASN A 157 7.39 28.66 5.96
CA ASN A 157 6.16 28.09 5.39
C ASN A 157 6.18 28.04 3.85
N ARG A 158 7.33 27.72 3.27
CA ARG A 158 7.59 27.67 1.82
C ARG A 158 8.09 26.30 1.35
N VAL A 159 7.80 25.24 2.13
CA VAL A 159 8.32 23.88 1.86
C VAL A 159 7.95 23.38 0.46
N ALA A 160 6.79 23.77 -0.06
CA ALA A 160 6.36 23.37 -1.41
C ALA A 160 7.24 23.96 -2.55
N GLU A 161 8.05 24.99 -2.28
CA GLU A 161 8.93 25.59 -3.29
C GLU A 161 10.26 24.82 -3.48
N VAL A 162 10.56 23.90 -2.58
CA VAL A 162 11.79 23.09 -2.59
C VAL A 162 11.54 21.61 -2.85
N ILE A 163 10.29 21.25 -3.23
CA ILE A 163 9.87 19.88 -3.53
C ILE A 163 9.45 19.79 -4.98
N ARG A 164 9.81 18.70 -5.65
CA ARG A 164 9.35 18.39 -7.00
C ARG A 164 7.92 17.89 -7.02
N PHE A 165 7.15 18.38 -7.98
CA PHE A 165 5.79 17.92 -8.26
C PHE A 165 5.71 17.34 -9.65
N TYR A 166 5.16 16.13 -9.77
CA TYR A 166 4.93 15.45 -11.03
C TYR A 166 3.44 15.27 -11.25
N THR A 167 2.94 15.63 -12.43
CA THR A 167 1.61 15.19 -12.87
C THR A 167 1.66 13.70 -13.11
N VAL A 168 0.65 12.98 -12.63
CA VAL A 168 0.57 11.53 -12.79
C VAL A 168 -0.73 11.12 -13.46
N GLU A 169 -0.67 10.01 -14.18
CA GLU A 169 -1.80 9.39 -14.86
C GLU A 169 -2.00 7.95 -14.34
N ARG A 170 -3.16 7.35 -14.65
CA ARG A 170 -3.39 5.93 -14.37
C ARG A 170 -2.26 5.08 -14.98
N GLY A 171 -1.70 4.17 -14.21
CA GLY A 171 -0.61 3.30 -14.62
C GLY A 171 0.79 3.83 -14.30
N ASP A 172 0.91 5.03 -13.75
CA ASP A 172 2.21 5.50 -13.28
C ASP A 172 2.60 4.79 -11.98
N LEU A 173 3.88 4.46 -11.88
CA LEU A 173 4.50 3.82 -10.73
C LEU A 173 5.44 4.79 -10.03
N VAL A 174 5.34 4.91 -8.71
CA VAL A 174 6.25 5.67 -7.85
C VAL A 174 6.83 4.74 -6.80
N PHE A 175 8.13 4.55 -6.79
CA PHE A 175 8.82 3.80 -5.76
C PHE A 175 9.49 4.76 -4.77
N SER A 176 9.04 4.74 -3.52
CA SER A 176 9.50 5.65 -2.46
C SER A 176 10.35 4.92 -1.42
N PRO A 177 11.68 4.88 -1.59
CA PRO A 177 12.57 4.40 -0.55
C PRO A 177 12.55 5.32 0.68
N PRO A 178 12.92 4.82 1.87
CA PRO A 178 13.05 5.64 3.07
C PRO A 178 13.91 6.89 2.81
N GLY A 179 13.61 7.98 3.51
CA GLY A 179 14.28 9.26 3.33
C GLY A 179 13.77 10.13 2.20
N THR A 180 12.82 9.62 1.40
CA THR A 180 12.18 10.39 0.32
C THR A 180 11.09 11.30 0.88
N VAL A 181 11.19 12.60 0.60
CA VAL A 181 10.09 13.55 0.87
C VAL A 181 9.02 13.38 -0.19
N HIS A 182 7.76 13.12 0.23
CA HIS A 182 6.68 12.85 -0.72
C HIS A 182 5.31 13.26 -0.17
N ALA A 183 4.33 13.36 -1.08
CA ALA A 183 2.90 13.50 -0.76
C ALA A 183 2.03 13.16 -1.97
N LEU A 184 0.82 12.65 -1.74
CA LEU A 184 -0.24 12.64 -2.72
C LEU A 184 -0.94 13.99 -2.74
N CYS A 185 -1.15 14.55 -3.92
CA CYS A 185 -1.99 15.73 -4.10
C CYS A 185 -3.44 15.32 -4.43
N ALA A 186 -4.34 16.29 -4.31
CA ALA A 186 -5.75 16.08 -4.62
C ALA A 186 -5.96 15.55 -6.05
N GLY A 187 -6.97 14.70 -6.22
CA GLY A 187 -7.35 14.15 -7.50
C GLY A 187 -6.73 12.81 -7.86
N VAL A 188 -5.92 12.22 -6.98
CA VAL A 188 -5.22 10.95 -7.23
C VAL A 188 -5.82 9.83 -6.37
N VAL A 189 -6.00 8.65 -6.96
CA VAL A 189 -6.29 7.39 -6.25
C VAL A 189 -5.15 6.43 -6.56
N ILE A 190 -4.60 5.80 -5.52
CA ILE A 190 -3.47 4.86 -5.64
C ILE A 190 -3.74 3.53 -4.96
N TYR A 191 -3.05 2.51 -5.44
CA TYR A 191 -2.69 1.32 -4.70
C TYR A 191 -1.32 1.55 -4.07
N GLU A 192 -1.20 1.31 -2.78
CA GLU A 192 0.05 1.41 -2.03
C GLU A 192 0.43 0.05 -1.45
N VAL A 193 1.64 -0.40 -1.71
CA VAL A 193 2.28 -1.48 -0.97
C VAL A 193 3.44 -0.94 -0.16
N GLN A 194 3.55 -1.36 1.10
CA GLN A 194 4.55 -0.85 2.03
C GLN A 194 4.94 -1.90 3.08
N GLN A 195 6.04 -1.66 3.79
CA GLN A 195 6.32 -2.35 5.04
C GLN A 195 5.17 -2.13 6.03
N SER A 196 4.92 -3.09 6.92
CA SER A 196 3.87 -3.00 7.95
C SER A 196 4.24 -1.96 9.02
N SER A 197 4.06 -0.69 8.68
CA SER A 197 4.40 0.49 9.50
C SER A 197 3.42 1.63 9.24
N ASP A 198 3.01 2.36 10.29
CA ASP A 198 2.25 3.62 10.18
C ASP A 198 3.13 4.85 10.55
N LEU A 199 4.45 4.65 10.64
CA LEU A 199 5.41 5.66 11.03
C LEU A 199 5.55 6.75 9.97
N THR A 200 5.15 7.96 10.33
CA THR A 200 5.13 9.11 9.41
C THR A 200 5.69 10.34 10.09
N PHE A 201 6.78 10.89 9.56
CA PHE A 201 7.28 12.20 9.97
C PHE A 201 6.68 13.28 9.08
N ARG A 202 5.65 13.94 9.61
CA ARG A 202 4.90 14.99 8.93
C ARG A 202 5.65 16.30 8.97
N ILE A 203 5.86 16.89 7.78
CA ILE A 203 6.63 18.13 7.61
C ILE A 203 5.69 19.32 7.44
N TYR A 204 4.62 19.17 6.65
CA TYR A 204 3.65 20.22 6.38
C TYR A 204 2.26 19.65 6.15
N ASP A 205 1.24 20.25 6.72
CA ASP A 205 -0.15 19.76 6.65
C ASP A 205 -1.18 20.86 6.34
N TYR A 206 -0.76 21.92 5.66
CA TYR A 206 -1.64 23.01 5.19
C TYR A 206 -2.40 23.73 6.32
N ASP A 207 -1.93 23.70 7.56
CA ASP A 207 -2.56 24.25 8.75
C ASP A 207 -4.02 23.80 8.95
N ARG A 208 -4.42 22.67 8.34
CA ARG A 208 -5.78 22.15 8.43
C ARG A 208 -6.00 21.39 9.74
N PRO A 209 -7.23 21.46 10.30
CA PRO A 209 -7.57 20.65 11.46
C PRO A 209 -7.68 19.17 11.09
N GLY A 210 -7.30 18.30 12.02
CA GLY A 210 -7.58 16.88 11.99
C GLY A 210 -9.05 16.57 12.28
N LEU A 211 -9.40 15.28 12.34
CA LEU A 211 -10.77 14.82 12.67
C LEU A 211 -11.24 15.28 14.06
N ASP A 212 -10.30 15.50 14.98
CA ASP A 212 -10.55 16.02 16.33
C ASP A 212 -10.67 17.56 16.40
N GLY A 213 -10.58 18.23 15.25
CA GLY A 213 -10.61 19.70 15.14
C GLY A 213 -9.31 20.41 15.51
N LYS A 214 -8.22 19.67 15.80
CA LYS A 214 -6.90 20.22 16.13
C LYS A 214 -5.92 20.01 14.97
N PRO A 215 -4.93 20.90 14.78
CA PRO A 215 -3.85 20.65 13.83
C PRO A 215 -3.14 19.33 14.17
N ARG A 216 -2.79 18.55 13.13
CA ARG A 216 -2.00 17.34 13.31
C ARG A 216 -0.56 17.69 13.65
N GLU A 217 0.06 16.89 14.48
CA GLU A 217 1.44 17.07 14.91
C GLU A 217 2.41 17.05 13.70
N LEU A 218 3.40 17.97 13.74
CA LEU A 218 4.50 18.01 12.79
C LEU A 218 5.77 17.46 13.47
N HIS A 219 6.60 16.77 12.69
CA HIS A 219 7.79 16.05 13.15
C HIS A 219 9.04 16.57 12.45
N ILE A 220 9.27 17.90 12.49
CA ILE A 220 10.30 18.57 11.67
C ILE A 220 11.71 18.07 12.01
N GLU A 221 12.04 17.92 13.30
CA GLU A 221 13.36 17.48 13.73
C GLU A 221 13.65 16.05 13.26
N GLN A 222 12.69 15.13 13.47
CA GLN A 222 12.80 13.74 13.03
C GLN A 222 12.86 13.66 11.49
N ALA A 223 12.05 14.44 10.79
CA ALA A 223 12.08 14.50 9.34
C ALA A 223 13.47 14.92 8.83
N LEU A 224 14.04 15.98 9.39
CA LEU A 224 15.39 16.42 9.03
C LEU A 224 16.46 15.36 9.31
N GLU A 225 16.30 14.52 10.34
CA GLU A 225 17.24 13.43 10.62
C GLU A 225 17.23 12.32 9.55
N VAL A 226 16.07 12.05 8.92
CA VAL A 226 15.89 10.92 8.02
C VAL A 226 15.85 11.29 6.54
N ILE A 227 15.63 12.56 6.16
CA ILE A 227 15.64 12.98 4.76
C ILE A 227 17.01 12.70 4.14
N ASP A 228 17.01 11.97 3.01
CA ASP A 228 18.19 11.79 2.18
C ASP A 228 18.32 12.94 1.17
N PHE A 229 19.10 13.94 1.52
CA PHE A 229 19.37 15.12 0.68
C PHE A 229 20.25 14.82 -0.55
N SER A 230 20.80 13.61 -0.63
CA SER A 230 21.63 13.17 -1.77
C SER A 230 20.86 12.32 -2.78
N GLN A 231 19.61 11.95 -2.46
CA GLN A 231 18.81 11.04 -3.24
C GLN A 231 18.49 11.58 -4.64
N GLN A 232 18.69 10.75 -5.66
CA GLN A 232 18.31 11.05 -7.04
C GLN A 232 17.22 10.09 -7.46
N LEU A 233 16.02 10.61 -7.61
CA LEU A 233 14.83 9.83 -7.92
C LEU A 233 14.50 9.93 -9.42
N PRO A 234 14.10 8.81 -10.06
CA PRO A 234 13.80 8.80 -11.49
C PRO A 234 12.50 9.55 -11.86
N GLY A 235 11.69 9.94 -10.85
CA GLY A 235 10.32 10.39 -11.05
C GLY A 235 9.34 9.22 -11.22
N PRO A 236 8.05 9.49 -11.44
CA PRO A 236 7.06 8.47 -11.78
C PRO A 236 7.42 7.76 -13.09
N VAL A 237 7.25 6.44 -13.12
CA VAL A 237 7.56 5.58 -14.27
C VAL A 237 6.25 5.09 -14.89
N PRO A 238 5.94 5.41 -16.16
CA PRO A 238 4.72 4.93 -16.80
C PRO A 238 4.71 3.40 -16.98
N CYS A 239 3.69 2.75 -16.47
CA CYS A 239 3.45 1.30 -16.59
C CYS A 239 1.96 1.05 -16.93
N PRO A 240 1.44 1.61 -18.06
CA PRO A 240 0.00 1.57 -18.34
C PRO A 240 -0.52 0.19 -18.71
N ASP A 241 0.36 -0.68 -19.20
CA ASP A 241 0.02 -2.03 -19.63
C ASP A 241 0.58 -3.07 -18.66
N LEU A 242 -0.30 -3.70 -17.89
CA LEU A 242 0.08 -4.81 -17.03
C LEU A 242 0.09 -6.13 -17.83
N ARG A 243 1.26 -6.77 -17.93
CA ARG A 243 1.47 -7.99 -18.76
C ARG A 243 2.33 -9.06 -18.11
N GLY A 244 2.31 -9.15 -16.78
CA GLY A 244 3.12 -10.11 -16.03
C GLY A 244 4.56 -9.65 -15.80
N GLN A 245 4.81 -8.34 -15.76
CA GLN A 245 6.13 -7.77 -15.48
C GLN A 245 6.35 -7.43 -14.01
N VAL A 246 7.62 -7.47 -13.59
CA VAL A 246 8.04 -6.89 -12.32
C VAL A 246 7.95 -5.37 -12.41
N LEU A 247 7.21 -4.74 -11.52
CA LEU A 247 7.09 -3.29 -11.39
C LEU A 247 8.09 -2.74 -10.38
N VAL A 248 8.23 -3.41 -9.24
CA VAL A 248 9.19 -3.07 -8.18
C VAL A 248 9.82 -4.34 -7.65
N GLU A 249 11.12 -4.30 -7.43
CA GLU A 249 11.87 -5.32 -6.69
C GLU A 249 12.66 -4.62 -5.57
N SER A 250 12.43 -5.03 -4.34
CA SER A 250 13.08 -4.47 -3.15
C SER A 250 13.41 -5.58 -2.15
N GLU A 251 14.07 -5.23 -1.07
CA GLU A 251 14.35 -6.20 0.01
C GLU A 251 13.11 -6.59 0.83
N HIS A 252 12.03 -5.79 0.78
CA HIS A 252 10.82 -6.01 1.57
C HIS A 252 9.67 -6.61 0.77
N PHE A 253 9.57 -6.27 -0.52
CA PHE A 253 8.51 -6.79 -1.40
C PHE A 253 8.92 -6.78 -2.87
N VAL A 254 8.31 -7.69 -3.62
CA VAL A 254 8.30 -7.68 -5.09
C VAL A 254 6.87 -7.43 -5.54
N LEU A 255 6.66 -6.41 -6.37
CA LEU A 255 5.38 -6.05 -6.96
C LEU A 255 5.37 -6.42 -8.44
N HIS A 256 4.40 -7.23 -8.86
CA HIS A 256 4.15 -7.59 -10.26
C HIS A 256 2.85 -6.95 -10.74
N GLY A 257 2.84 -6.52 -12.00
CA GLY A 257 1.63 -6.09 -12.69
C GLY A 257 1.20 -7.14 -13.71
N CYS A 258 -0.01 -7.64 -13.61
CA CYS A 258 -0.56 -8.73 -14.43
C CYS A 258 -1.84 -8.29 -15.15
N GLY A 259 -2.00 -8.73 -16.40
CA GLY A 259 -3.20 -8.49 -17.20
C GLY A 259 -3.56 -9.68 -18.04
N LEU A 260 -4.87 -10.01 -18.10
CA LEU A 260 -5.42 -11.14 -18.85
C LEU A 260 -6.61 -10.66 -19.69
N GLU A 261 -6.67 -11.07 -20.96
CA GLU A 261 -7.80 -10.78 -21.86
C GLU A 261 -8.89 -11.85 -21.74
N SER A 262 -8.53 -13.13 -21.81
CA SER A 262 -9.48 -14.26 -21.79
C SER A 262 -8.94 -15.52 -21.16
N ASP A 263 -7.59 -15.65 -21.08
CA ASP A 263 -6.97 -16.84 -20.53
C ASP A 263 -6.89 -16.79 -19.01
N SER A 264 -6.67 -17.93 -18.36
CA SER A 264 -6.35 -17.99 -16.95
C SER A 264 -4.84 -17.93 -16.72
N ALA A 265 -4.45 -17.52 -15.52
CA ALA A 265 -3.07 -17.58 -15.04
C ALA A 265 -3.00 -18.35 -13.73
N GLU A 266 -1.91 -19.09 -13.56
CA GLU A 266 -1.59 -19.78 -12.31
C GLU A 266 -0.53 -19.01 -11.54
N HIS A 267 -0.71 -18.90 -10.23
CA HIS A 267 0.24 -18.31 -9.31
C HIS A 267 0.54 -19.27 -8.17
N ALA A 268 1.84 -19.52 -7.93
CA ALA A 268 2.32 -20.35 -6.83
C ALA A 268 3.00 -19.47 -5.77
N ALA A 269 2.54 -19.59 -4.53
CA ALA A 269 3.10 -18.89 -3.36
C ALA A 269 4.34 -19.62 -2.84
N GLU A 270 5.43 -19.60 -3.62
CA GLU A 270 6.68 -20.29 -3.29
C GLU A 270 7.47 -19.51 -2.24
N GLY A 271 7.74 -20.13 -1.10
CA GLY A 271 8.55 -19.54 -0.01
C GLY A 271 7.86 -18.44 0.81
N SER A 272 6.92 -17.72 0.22
CA SER A 272 6.15 -16.63 0.83
C SER A 272 4.67 -16.76 0.47
N PHE A 273 3.81 -15.97 1.10
CA PHE A 273 2.45 -15.74 0.65
C PHE A 273 2.42 -14.85 -0.61
N LEU A 274 1.28 -14.83 -1.31
CA LEU A 274 0.99 -13.83 -2.33
C LEU A 274 -0.24 -13.00 -1.91
N ALA A 275 -0.21 -11.70 -2.20
CA ALA A 275 -1.39 -10.85 -2.16
C ALA A 275 -1.75 -10.43 -3.58
N LEU A 276 -2.97 -10.76 -4.01
CA LEU A 276 -3.51 -10.40 -5.32
C LEU A 276 -4.58 -9.32 -5.13
N THR A 277 -4.41 -8.15 -5.77
CA THR A 277 -5.42 -7.07 -5.73
C THR A 277 -5.86 -6.73 -7.14
N LEU A 278 -7.16 -6.80 -7.41
CA LEU A 278 -7.72 -6.44 -8.71
C LEU A 278 -7.74 -4.92 -8.87
N VAL A 279 -7.19 -4.40 -9.95
CA VAL A 279 -7.15 -2.96 -10.27
C VAL A 279 -7.97 -2.61 -11.51
N GLY A 280 -8.52 -3.61 -12.20
CA GLY A 280 -9.45 -3.47 -13.32
C GLY A 280 -10.10 -4.80 -13.68
N GLY A 281 -11.37 -4.76 -14.06
CA GLY A 281 -12.15 -5.94 -14.39
C GLY A 281 -12.57 -6.75 -13.15
N ARG A 282 -13.11 -7.95 -13.40
CA ARG A 282 -13.57 -8.90 -12.38
C ARG A 282 -12.92 -10.25 -12.62
N ALA A 283 -12.73 -11.05 -11.58
CA ALA A 283 -12.11 -12.36 -11.69
C ALA A 283 -12.82 -13.43 -10.88
N VAL A 284 -12.55 -14.67 -11.28
CA VAL A 284 -12.70 -15.83 -10.41
C VAL A 284 -11.31 -16.27 -10.02
N ILE A 285 -11.04 -16.44 -8.73
CA ILE A 285 -9.84 -17.05 -8.19
C ILE A 285 -10.20 -18.38 -7.55
N ARG A 286 -9.44 -19.43 -7.85
CA ARG A 286 -9.72 -20.79 -7.36
C ARG A 286 -8.47 -21.58 -7.03
N ASP A 287 -8.63 -22.54 -6.13
CA ASP A 287 -7.67 -23.60 -5.84
C ASP A 287 -8.41 -24.95 -5.84
N GLY A 288 -7.77 -26.02 -5.37
CA GLY A 288 -8.39 -27.34 -5.25
C GLY A 288 -9.49 -27.44 -4.18
N GLU A 289 -9.74 -26.42 -3.38
CA GLU A 289 -10.61 -26.43 -2.21
C GLU A 289 -11.75 -25.40 -2.28
N GLY A 290 -11.58 -24.33 -3.08
CA GLY A 290 -12.58 -23.25 -3.17
C GLY A 290 -12.49 -22.43 -4.45
N GLU A 291 -13.59 -21.71 -4.72
CA GLU A 291 -13.71 -20.76 -5.83
C GLU A 291 -14.38 -19.49 -5.31
N TYR A 292 -13.81 -18.32 -5.65
CA TYR A 292 -14.24 -17.02 -5.16
C TYR A 292 -14.31 -16.02 -6.31
N ALA A 293 -15.42 -15.30 -6.41
CA ALA A 293 -15.56 -14.17 -7.32
C ALA A 293 -15.01 -12.91 -6.64
N LEU A 294 -14.16 -12.18 -7.35
CA LEU A 294 -13.56 -10.93 -6.91
C LEU A 294 -14.00 -9.79 -7.85
N GLY A 295 -14.39 -8.67 -7.27
CA GLY A 295 -14.64 -7.41 -7.98
C GLY A 295 -13.41 -6.54 -8.07
N THR A 296 -13.48 -5.46 -8.85
CA THR A 296 -12.42 -4.44 -8.91
C THR A 296 -12.15 -3.88 -7.51
N GLY A 297 -10.87 -3.73 -7.16
CA GLY A 297 -10.44 -3.31 -5.82
C GLY A 297 -10.37 -4.43 -4.78
N ALA A 298 -10.91 -5.63 -5.03
CA ALA A 298 -10.85 -6.72 -4.07
C ALA A 298 -9.42 -7.29 -3.95
N THR A 299 -9.08 -7.72 -2.74
CA THR A 299 -7.81 -8.37 -2.43
C THR A 299 -8.02 -9.79 -1.90
N ALA A 300 -7.21 -10.73 -2.37
CA ALA A 300 -7.12 -12.08 -1.84
C ALA A 300 -5.68 -12.41 -1.43
N LEU A 301 -5.55 -13.12 -0.30
CA LEU A 301 -4.29 -13.68 0.17
C LEU A 301 -4.20 -15.14 -0.26
N VAL A 302 -3.12 -15.54 -0.91
CA VAL A 302 -2.74 -16.93 -1.17
C VAL A 302 -1.69 -17.33 -0.15
N THR A 303 -1.98 -18.34 0.66
CA THR A 303 -1.10 -18.77 1.76
C THR A 303 0.17 -19.44 1.25
N ALA A 304 1.24 -19.39 2.01
CA ALA A 304 2.53 -19.97 1.62
C ALA A 304 2.41 -21.44 1.22
N GLY A 305 3.02 -21.80 0.09
CA GLY A 305 2.89 -23.13 -0.52
C GLY A 305 1.57 -23.39 -1.23
N GLY A 306 0.64 -22.40 -1.23
CA GLY A 306 -0.61 -22.46 -1.99
C GLY A 306 -0.38 -22.20 -3.48
N VAL A 307 -1.29 -22.72 -4.30
CA VAL A 307 -1.37 -22.45 -5.75
C VAL A 307 -2.81 -21.99 -6.04
N CYS A 308 -2.93 -20.93 -6.80
CA CYS A 308 -4.24 -20.47 -7.26
C CYS A 308 -4.24 -20.25 -8.77
N GLU A 309 -5.40 -20.47 -9.37
CA GLU A 309 -5.70 -20.06 -10.73
C GLU A 309 -6.61 -18.85 -10.69
N ILE A 310 -6.29 -17.79 -11.45
CA ILE A 310 -7.12 -16.61 -11.64
C ILE A 310 -7.56 -16.50 -13.09
N ALA A 311 -8.83 -16.23 -13.32
CA ALA A 311 -9.42 -16.08 -14.65
C ALA A 311 -10.36 -14.86 -14.70
N PRO A 312 -10.43 -14.14 -15.84
CA PRO A 312 -11.40 -13.06 -16.04
C PRO A 312 -12.84 -13.55 -15.87
N LEU A 313 -13.67 -12.70 -15.27
CA LEU A 313 -15.10 -12.91 -15.13
C LEU A 313 -15.86 -11.81 -15.88
N GLY A 314 -16.32 -12.12 -17.11
CA GLY A 314 -16.96 -11.19 -18.04
C GLY A 314 -16.05 -10.86 -19.22
N ASP A 315 -16.43 -9.80 -19.97
CA ASP A 315 -15.77 -9.42 -21.23
C ASP A 315 -14.68 -8.33 -21.06
N GLU A 316 -14.51 -7.81 -19.85
CA GLU A 316 -13.53 -6.78 -19.55
C GLU A 316 -12.14 -7.40 -19.30
N LYS A 317 -11.11 -6.71 -19.78
CA LYS A 317 -9.72 -7.06 -19.46
C LYS A 317 -9.52 -7.09 -17.95
N LEU A 318 -8.97 -8.17 -17.45
CA LEU A 318 -8.57 -8.28 -16.06
C LEU A 318 -7.19 -7.65 -15.86
N GLU A 319 -7.07 -6.71 -14.92
CA GLU A 319 -5.81 -6.15 -14.48
C GLU A 319 -5.68 -6.30 -12.97
N TYR A 320 -4.55 -6.83 -12.51
CA TYR A 320 -4.31 -7.06 -11.11
C TYR A 320 -2.84 -6.93 -10.73
N LEU A 321 -2.59 -6.65 -9.47
CA LEU A 321 -1.27 -6.54 -8.87
C LEU A 321 -1.03 -7.76 -7.97
N VAL A 322 0.18 -8.31 -8.03
CA VAL A 322 0.62 -9.44 -7.19
C VAL A 322 1.83 -9.01 -6.39
N VAL A 323 1.76 -9.21 -5.08
CA VAL A 323 2.85 -8.89 -4.15
C VAL A 323 3.30 -10.15 -3.43
N ALA A 324 4.61 -10.31 -3.34
CA ALA A 324 5.29 -11.33 -2.53
C ALA A 324 6.37 -10.70 -1.66
N VAL A 325 6.77 -11.38 -0.59
CA VAL A 325 7.98 -11.05 0.17
C VAL A 325 9.15 -11.87 -0.39
N PRO A 326 10.30 -11.26 -0.71
CA PRO A 326 11.50 -11.97 -1.14
C PRO A 326 12.00 -12.93 -0.06
N THR A 327 12.36 -14.15 -0.43
CA THR A 327 12.91 -15.23 0.43
C THR A 327 14.31 -15.61 0.01
#